data_8e6f68e86d9d8d3addedff102b762e83
#
_entry.id   8e6f68e86d9d8d3addedff102b762e83
#
_cell.length_a   1.000
_cell.length_b   1.000
_cell.length_c   1.000
_cell.angle_alpha   90.00
_cell.angle_beta   90.00
_cell.angle_gamma   90.00
#
_symmetry.space_group_name_H-M   'P 1'
#
loop_
_entity.id
_entity.type
_entity.pdbx_description
1 polymer ?
#
loop_
_entity_poly.entity_id
_entity_poly.type
_entity_poly.pdbx_seq_one_letter_code
_entity_poly.pdbx_strand_id
1 'polypeptide(L)'
;MKKKLLAVVLSALMVVSTLAGCGKTEEVAPAANGGETAAASYEYDITVWCPELAVDLTKKQIDDFNASNTDGIKLNATIEAVSEADSATQMLTDVEAGADLYFFAQDQIARLIQAGALTQLGDAAAAFVAENNDAGSAEAVKAGDAYYAYPLTSDNGFYMFYDKSVIKEEDLGSMEALLAACNAAGRTFCFELINAWYNAAFFFATGCDSTWVTDDNGEFISVNDTFNSDKGLIAAKGLYKIVSDPAWVNASTVAEFESAVPAAVVVSGPWDNLTAGQILGDNLGAAEMPSFEVDGKSYHLNSFCGNKLLGVKPQTDVAKAACLAKLAQYLTGEACQTERFNELEWGPSNVAAASSDAVQANPGLAALAAQAPYARPQGNIHGSWWDIGKAITSGVQETSGTDAELQTVLQNYYDQCNALFNMTSDEKEAWSVIGSINGTNWDTDFAMTRTADTGDATFYSEAMELHAGEELKARQGASWDVNFGGDGARDGANLAVEEDGVYFVKLVVNDDLSAATLELVKTSFYAWSVIGTVGGTNWDADFEMEIQNDSKTFVLADVEMAAGTEFKVRKNHGWDENFGKDGVAGGDNIVVEADGTYTITFDSETGMVTFE
;
A
#
# COMPACT_ATOMS: atom_id res chain seq x y z
N MET A 1 -5.67 -38.40 -11.00
CA MET A 1 -4.54 -38.98 -11.79
C MET A 1 -3.30 -38.18 -11.44
N LYS A 2 -2.30 -38.84 -10.90
CA LYS A 2 -1.11 -38.22 -10.31
C LYS A 2 -0.24 -37.56 -11.40
N LYS A 3 0.05 -36.26 -11.28
CA LYS A 3 1.19 -35.63 -11.99
C LYS A 3 2.27 -35.30 -10.98
N LYS A 4 3.42 -35.91 -11.18
CA LYS A 4 4.62 -35.77 -10.34
C LYS A 4 5.29 -34.43 -10.67
N LEU A 5 5.50 -33.61 -9.66
CA LEU A 5 6.46 -32.51 -9.71
C LEU A 5 7.88 -33.08 -9.64
N LEU A 6 8.72 -32.66 -10.56
CA LEU A 6 10.13 -33.01 -10.61
C LEU A 6 10.92 -31.86 -9.95
N ALA A 7 11.33 -32.05 -8.70
CA ALA A 7 12.28 -31.16 -8.04
C ALA A 7 13.69 -31.49 -8.57
N VAL A 8 14.34 -30.49 -9.21
CA VAL A 8 15.77 -30.59 -9.57
C VAL A 8 16.58 -29.97 -8.46
N VAL A 9 17.15 -30.81 -7.62
CA VAL A 9 18.18 -30.42 -6.64
C VAL A 9 19.51 -30.41 -7.38
N LEU A 10 20.11 -29.22 -7.57
CA LEU A 10 21.49 -29.11 -8.06
C LEU A 10 22.43 -29.04 -6.86
N SER A 11 23.02 -30.18 -6.49
CA SER A 11 24.11 -30.26 -5.53
C SER A 11 25.43 -29.93 -6.23
N ALA A 12 26.07 -28.85 -5.86
CA ALA A 12 27.44 -28.55 -6.29
C ALA A 12 28.42 -29.40 -5.48
N LEU A 13 29.01 -30.43 -6.12
CA LEU A 13 30.14 -31.20 -5.58
C LEU A 13 31.45 -30.44 -5.86
N MET A 14 32.14 -30.03 -4.81
CA MET A 14 33.56 -29.72 -4.88
C MET A 14 34.35 -31.01 -5.00
N VAL A 15 35.03 -31.20 -6.13
CA VAL A 15 36.00 -32.28 -6.31
C VAL A 15 37.39 -31.72 -5.99
N VAL A 16 37.95 -32.11 -4.85
CA VAL A 16 39.37 -31.97 -4.56
C VAL A 16 40.06 -33.23 -5.10
N SER A 17 40.78 -33.09 -6.19
CA SER A 17 41.62 -34.16 -6.72
C SER A 17 43.05 -34.07 -6.18
N THR A 18 43.38 -34.92 -5.21
CA THR A 18 44.77 -35.25 -4.90
C THR A 18 45.22 -36.36 -5.82
N LEU A 19 46.16 -36.08 -6.69
CA LEU A 19 46.93 -37.09 -7.44
C LEU A 19 48.33 -37.17 -6.86
N ALA A 20 48.57 -38.26 -6.16
CA ALA A 20 49.94 -38.73 -5.86
C ALA A 20 50.37 -39.70 -7.00
N GLY A 21 51.44 -39.40 -7.68
CA GLY A 21 52.05 -40.30 -8.63
C GLY A 21 53.52 -39.97 -8.80
N CYS A 22 54.37 -40.88 -8.31
CA CYS A 22 55.85 -40.86 -8.43
C CYS A 22 56.36 -40.95 -9.86
N GLY A 23 57.42 -40.21 -10.17
CA GLY A 23 58.28 -40.55 -11.34
C GLY A 23 59.20 -39.44 -11.80
N LYS A 24 60.46 -39.49 -11.32
CA LYS A 24 61.75 -39.04 -11.91
C LYS A 24 61.95 -37.58 -12.32
N THR A 25 62.95 -37.03 -11.65
CA THR A 25 63.75 -35.83 -11.82
C THR A 25 64.26 -35.62 -13.22
N GLU A 26 64.08 -34.41 -13.76
CA GLU A 26 65.04 -33.64 -14.55
C GLU A 26 64.98 -32.20 -14.09
N GLU A 27 66.14 -31.67 -13.74
CA GLU A 27 66.38 -30.31 -13.28
C GLU A 27 66.31 -29.34 -14.48
N VAL A 28 65.33 -28.42 -14.45
CA VAL A 28 65.35 -27.24 -15.34
C VAL A 28 65.17 -26.01 -14.45
N ALA A 29 66.06 -25.06 -14.60
CA ALA A 29 66.18 -23.82 -13.84
C ALA A 29 64.92 -22.96 -13.86
N PRO A 30 64.68 -22.14 -12.80
CA PRO A 30 63.47 -21.35 -12.68
C PRO A 30 63.49 -20.16 -13.62
N ALA A 31 62.59 -20.15 -14.59
CA ALA A 31 62.19 -18.91 -15.27
C ALA A 31 61.28 -18.13 -14.33
N ALA A 32 61.77 -17.02 -13.83
CA ALA A 32 60.95 -16.01 -13.14
C ALA A 32 59.96 -15.40 -14.15
N ASN A 33 58.71 -15.82 -14.07
CA ASN A 33 57.59 -15.06 -14.57
C ASN A 33 56.63 -14.85 -13.41
N GLY A 34 56.78 -13.70 -12.74
CA GLY A 34 55.77 -13.11 -11.92
C GLY A 34 54.59 -12.70 -12.80
N GLY A 35 53.68 -13.63 -13.05
CA GLY A 35 52.37 -13.31 -13.53
C GLY A 35 51.57 -12.88 -12.29
N GLU A 36 51.42 -11.60 -12.08
CA GLU A 36 50.27 -11.07 -11.30
C GLU A 36 49.02 -11.66 -11.95
N THR A 37 48.37 -12.58 -11.26
CA THR A 37 46.98 -12.90 -11.56
C THR A 37 46.24 -11.61 -11.33
N ALA A 38 45.84 -10.94 -12.44
CA ALA A 38 44.96 -9.79 -12.36
C ALA A 38 43.76 -10.22 -11.49
N ALA A 39 43.55 -9.50 -10.38
CA ALA A 39 42.38 -9.72 -9.57
C ALA A 39 41.15 -9.60 -10.46
N ALA A 40 40.24 -10.55 -10.40
CA ALA A 40 38.99 -10.48 -11.14
C ALA A 40 38.31 -9.17 -10.77
N SER A 41 37.99 -8.33 -11.73
CA SER A 41 37.24 -7.10 -11.51
C SER A 41 35.77 -7.34 -11.88
N TYR A 42 34.87 -7.00 -11.00
CA TYR A 42 33.43 -7.10 -11.21
C TYR A 42 32.87 -5.69 -11.34
N GLU A 43 32.31 -5.33 -12.49
CA GLU A 43 31.67 -4.03 -12.71
C GLU A 43 30.25 -4.24 -13.20
N TYR A 44 29.27 -3.64 -12.48
CA TYR A 44 27.86 -3.75 -12.79
C TYR A 44 27.16 -2.41 -12.64
N ASP A 45 26.20 -2.16 -13.51
CA ASP A 45 25.20 -1.12 -13.31
C ASP A 45 24.09 -1.69 -12.43
N ILE A 46 23.66 -0.91 -11.43
CA ILE A 46 22.63 -1.30 -10.47
C ILE A 46 21.64 -0.16 -10.23
N THR A 47 20.40 -0.52 -9.91
CA THR A 47 19.38 0.42 -9.42
C THR A 47 19.16 0.20 -7.94
N VAL A 48 19.04 1.30 -7.17
CA VAL A 48 18.78 1.29 -5.73
C VAL A 48 17.63 2.22 -5.42
N TRP A 49 16.60 1.71 -4.73
CA TRP A 49 15.50 2.52 -4.22
C TRP A 49 15.69 2.82 -2.74
N CYS A 50 15.58 4.08 -2.38
CA CYS A 50 15.57 4.52 -1.00
C CYS A 50 14.77 5.81 -0.85
N PRO A 51 14.31 6.19 0.38
CA PRO A 51 13.63 7.46 0.60
C PRO A 51 14.46 8.65 0.16
N GLU A 52 13.81 9.73 -0.28
CA GLU A 52 14.46 10.93 -0.81
C GLU A 52 15.53 11.49 0.13
N LEU A 53 15.26 11.54 1.45
CA LEU A 53 16.21 11.98 2.46
C LEU A 53 17.50 11.14 2.53
N ALA A 54 17.46 9.88 2.08
CA ALA A 54 18.59 8.96 2.14
C ALA A 54 19.36 8.88 0.80
N VAL A 55 18.90 9.51 -0.28
CA VAL A 55 19.48 9.39 -1.63
C VAL A 55 20.96 9.79 -1.65
N ASP A 56 21.28 10.98 -1.19
CA ASP A 56 22.67 11.50 -1.22
C ASP A 56 23.61 10.67 -0.32
N LEU A 57 23.13 10.30 0.87
CA LEU A 57 23.89 9.47 1.80
C LEU A 57 24.10 8.06 1.25
N THR A 58 23.06 7.42 0.71
CA THR A 58 23.15 6.08 0.12
C THR A 58 24.14 6.10 -1.06
N LYS A 59 24.08 7.13 -1.90
CA LYS A 59 25.04 7.32 -2.99
C LYS A 59 26.46 7.40 -2.47
N LYS A 60 26.70 8.25 -1.47
CA LYS A 60 28.03 8.40 -0.83
C LYS A 60 28.52 7.06 -0.29
N GLN A 61 27.68 6.32 0.44
CA GLN A 61 28.05 5.02 1.02
C GLN A 61 28.41 3.97 -0.05
N ILE A 62 27.72 3.98 -1.21
CA ILE A 62 28.08 3.12 -2.33
C ILE A 62 29.41 3.55 -2.98
N ASP A 63 29.65 4.84 -3.12
CA ASP A 63 30.93 5.36 -3.62
C ASP A 63 32.09 4.99 -2.67
N ASP A 64 31.87 5.08 -1.35
CA ASP A 64 32.82 4.65 -0.32
C ASP A 64 33.08 3.13 -0.34
N PHE A 65 32.03 2.31 -0.55
CA PHE A 65 32.17 0.87 -0.79
C PHE A 65 33.05 0.60 -2.00
N ASN A 66 32.77 1.24 -3.13
CA ASN A 66 33.54 1.08 -4.36
C ASN A 66 35.02 1.46 -4.17
N ALA A 67 35.31 2.47 -3.36
CA ALA A 67 36.65 2.95 -3.08
C ALA A 67 37.43 2.06 -2.10
N SER A 68 36.74 1.41 -1.15
CA SER A 68 37.35 0.72 -0.02
C SER A 68 37.38 -0.80 -0.13
N ASN A 69 36.51 -1.43 -0.95
CA ASN A 69 36.51 -2.87 -1.07
C ASN A 69 37.80 -3.39 -1.75
N THR A 70 38.28 -4.55 -1.30
CA THR A 70 39.48 -5.20 -1.82
C THR A 70 39.18 -6.33 -2.80
N ASP A 71 37.89 -6.57 -3.09
CA ASP A 71 37.43 -7.68 -3.92
C ASP A 71 37.36 -7.32 -5.42
N GLY A 72 37.76 -6.09 -5.80
CA GLY A 72 37.69 -5.58 -7.15
C GLY A 72 36.26 -5.35 -7.65
N ILE A 73 35.35 -5.07 -6.76
CA ILE A 73 33.95 -4.79 -7.07
C ILE A 73 33.77 -3.29 -7.33
N LYS A 74 33.06 -2.97 -8.41
CA LYS A 74 32.61 -1.62 -8.74
C LYS A 74 31.14 -1.67 -9.15
N LEU A 75 30.30 -0.96 -8.41
CA LEU A 75 28.87 -0.87 -8.66
C LEU A 75 28.50 0.56 -9.04
N ASN A 76 28.08 0.75 -10.29
CA ASN A 76 27.62 2.04 -10.81
C ASN A 76 26.12 2.18 -10.45
N ALA A 77 25.82 2.83 -9.34
CA ALA A 77 24.45 2.91 -8.83
C ALA A 77 23.67 4.08 -9.43
N THR A 78 22.49 3.79 -9.97
CA THR A 78 21.41 4.75 -10.16
C THR A 78 20.52 4.67 -8.90
N ILE A 79 20.32 5.80 -8.21
CA ILE A 79 19.50 5.84 -7.00
C ILE A 79 18.24 6.59 -7.30
N GLU A 80 17.11 5.99 -7.02
CA GLU A 80 15.77 6.54 -7.23
C GLU A 80 15.09 6.75 -5.89
N ALA A 81 14.41 7.88 -5.75
CA ALA A 81 13.67 8.23 -4.55
C ALA A 81 12.34 7.48 -4.51
N VAL A 82 12.29 6.42 -3.70
CA VAL A 82 11.08 5.64 -3.45
C VAL A 82 10.96 5.41 -1.95
N SER A 83 9.79 5.72 -1.37
CA SER A 83 9.56 5.54 0.06
C SER A 83 9.55 4.05 0.46
N GLU A 84 9.86 3.74 1.73
CA GLU A 84 9.81 2.37 2.24
C GLU A 84 8.38 1.79 2.19
N ALA A 85 7.36 2.64 2.28
CA ALA A 85 5.96 2.24 2.20
C ALA A 85 5.55 1.85 0.77
N ASP A 86 6.06 2.56 -0.25
CA ASP A 86 5.68 2.36 -1.65
C ASP A 86 6.55 1.32 -2.35
N SER A 87 7.77 1.13 -1.86
CA SER A 87 8.81 0.32 -2.51
C SER A 87 8.37 -1.11 -2.81
N ALA A 88 7.66 -1.75 -1.87
CA ALA A 88 7.16 -3.10 -2.08
C ALA A 88 6.08 -3.14 -3.18
N THR A 89 5.16 -2.19 -3.21
CA THR A 89 4.13 -2.09 -4.23
C THR A 89 4.74 -1.88 -5.60
N GLN A 90 5.71 -0.97 -5.73
CA GLN A 90 6.43 -0.77 -7.00
C GLN A 90 7.23 -2.01 -7.42
N MET A 91 7.89 -2.70 -6.47
CA MET A 91 8.61 -3.94 -6.76
C MET A 91 7.69 -5.04 -7.27
N LEU A 92 6.47 -5.14 -6.73
CA LEU A 92 5.49 -6.15 -7.11
C LEU A 92 4.84 -5.88 -8.48
N THR A 93 4.90 -4.65 -8.97
CA THR A 93 4.41 -4.29 -10.31
C THR A 93 5.19 -5.01 -11.40
N ASP A 94 6.52 -5.04 -11.29
CA ASP A 94 7.41 -5.77 -12.19
C ASP A 94 8.73 -6.07 -11.46
N VAL A 95 8.84 -7.28 -10.92
CA VAL A 95 10.03 -7.72 -10.18
C VAL A 95 11.28 -7.69 -11.06
N GLU A 96 11.17 -7.97 -12.36
CA GLU A 96 12.35 -7.98 -13.26
C GLU A 96 12.86 -6.54 -13.49
N ALA A 97 11.96 -5.59 -13.72
CA ALA A 97 12.30 -4.17 -13.90
C ALA A 97 12.63 -3.44 -12.58
N GLY A 98 12.18 -3.96 -11.45
CA GLY A 98 12.42 -3.37 -10.13
C GLY A 98 13.89 -3.25 -9.74
N ALA A 99 14.18 -2.45 -8.71
CA ALA A 99 15.53 -2.16 -8.24
C ALA A 99 16.31 -3.42 -7.80
N ASP A 100 17.63 -3.40 -7.98
CA ASP A 100 18.53 -4.48 -7.52
C ASP A 100 18.61 -4.54 -5.98
N LEU A 101 18.61 -3.35 -5.34
CA LEU A 101 18.47 -3.18 -3.89
C LEU A 101 17.38 -2.16 -3.60
N TYR A 102 16.59 -2.39 -2.54
CA TYR A 102 15.52 -1.48 -2.20
C TYR A 102 15.22 -1.48 -0.70
N PHE A 103 14.90 -0.29 -0.18
CA PHE A 103 14.45 -0.11 1.19
C PHE A 103 12.95 -0.38 1.26
N PHE A 104 12.48 -1.08 2.30
CA PHE A 104 11.07 -1.36 2.49
C PHE A 104 10.70 -1.54 3.97
N ALA A 105 9.42 -1.40 4.30
CA ALA A 105 8.91 -1.60 5.65
C ALA A 105 8.71 -3.10 5.95
N GLN A 106 8.98 -3.50 7.18
CA GLN A 106 8.98 -4.91 7.63
C GLN A 106 7.70 -5.68 7.29
N ASP A 107 6.53 -5.06 7.38
CA ASP A 107 5.22 -5.68 7.11
C ASP A 107 5.06 -6.19 5.67
N GLN A 108 5.93 -5.73 4.76
CA GLN A 108 5.90 -6.08 3.35
C GLN A 108 6.68 -7.37 3.02
N ILE A 109 7.46 -7.90 3.98
CA ILE A 109 8.41 -8.99 3.71
C ILE A 109 7.72 -10.26 3.17
N ALA A 110 6.56 -10.62 3.71
CA ALA A 110 5.87 -11.85 3.34
C ALA A 110 5.42 -11.82 1.86
N ARG A 111 4.80 -10.72 1.41
CA ARG A 111 4.35 -10.58 0.03
C ARG A 111 5.51 -10.45 -0.97
N LEU A 112 6.62 -9.83 -0.57
CA LEU A 112 7.84 -9.75 -1.39
C LEU A 112 8.51 -11.13 -1.56
N ILE A 113 8.51 -11.96 -0.51
CA ILE A 113 8.99 -13.35 -0.59
C ILE A 113 8.10 -14.17 -1.53
N GLN A 114 6.78 -14.05 -1.37
CA GLN A 114 5.80 -14.77 -2.17
C GLN A 114 5.93 -14.44 -3.67
N ALA A 115 6.17 -13.17 -3.99
CA ALA A 115 6.39 -12.71 -5.37
C ALA A 115 7.78 -13.07 -5.93
N GLY A 116 8.67 -13.66 -5.13
CA GLY A 116 10.05 -13.93 -5.56
C GLY A 116 10.90 -12.67 -5.72
N ALA A 117 10.54 -11.58 -5.05
CA ALA A 117 11.23 -10.30 -5.12
C ALA A 117 12.43 -10.20 -4.17
N LEU A 118 12.55 -11.09 -3.20
CA LEU A 118 13.65 -11.14 -2.23
C LEU A 118 14.53 -12.37 -2.42
N THR A 119 15.82 -12.15 -2.35
CA THR A 119 16.82 -13.22 -2.32
C THR A 119 16.90 -13.84 -0.94
N GLN A 120 16.76 -15.18 -0.84
CA GLN A 120 17.10 -15.89 0.39
C GLN A 120 18.60 -15.73 0.69
N LEU A 121 18.93 -15.31 1.91
CA LEU A 121 20.33 -15.11 2.31
C LEU A 121 21.04 -16.44 2.50
N GLY A 122 22.27 -16.54 1.99
CA GLY A 122 23.14 -17.67 2.29
C GLY A 122 23.71 -17.62 3.70
N ASP A 123 24.27 -18.73 4.19
CA ASP A 123 24.73 -18.93 5.58
C ASP A 123 25.59 -17.78 6.14
N ALA A 124 26.52 -17.25 5.35
CA ALA A 124 27.41 -16.16 5.78
C ALA A 124 26.67 -14.83 5.96
N ALA A 125 25.71 -14.53 5.10
CA ALA A 125 24.90 -13.32 5.18
C ALA A 125 23.87 -13.43 6.32
N ALA A 126 23.27 -14.61 6.51
CA ALA A 126 22.38 -14.91 7.64
C ALA A 126 23.12 -14.78 8.98
N ALA A 127 24.35 -15.31 9.09
CA ALA A 127 25.19 -15.14 10.27
C ALA A 127 25.53 -13.66 10.52
N PHE A 128 25.87 -12.89 9.46
CA PHE A 128 26.10 -11.46 9.57
C PHE A 128 24.89 -10.73 10.19
N VAL A 129 23.67 -11.01 9.69
CA VAL A 129 22.43 -10.43 10.24
C VAL A 129 22.25 -10.78 11.71
N ALA A 130 22.37 -12.07 12.07
CA ALA A 130 22.14 -12.55 13.42
C ALA A 130 23.16 -12.04 14.45
N GLU A 131 24.40 -11.83 14.06
CA GLU A 131 25.49 -11.42 14.94
C GLU A 131 25.58 -9.90 15.14
N ASN A 132 25.12 -9.11 14.18
CA ASN A 132 25.31 -7.66 14.19
C ASN A 132 24.07 -6.86 14.57
N ASN A 133 22.88 -7.45 14.57
CA ASN A 133 21.66 -6.74 14.88
C ASN A 133 21.02 -7.21 16.19
N ASP A 134 20.14 -6.40 16.77
CA ASP A 134 19.33 -6.84 17.89
C ASP A 134 18.44 -8.04 17.52
N ALA A 135 18.02 -8.81 18.51
CA ALA A 135 17.31 -10.06 18.29
C ALA A 135 15.94 -9.84 17.59
N GLY A 136 15.26 -8.73 17.84
CA GLY A 136 13.99 -8.37 17.20
C GLY A 136 14.18 -8.07 15.72
N SER A 137 15.18 -7.26 15.37
CA SER A 137 15.53 -6.94 14.00
C SER A 137 16.01 -8.16 13.20
N ALA A 138 16.78 -9.05 13.84
CA ALA A 138 17.22 -10.30 13.20
C ALA A 138 16.06 -11.27 12.95
N GLU A 139 15.06 -11.31 13.82
CA GLU A 139 13.85 -12.13 13.64
C GLU A 139 12.93 -11.53 12.57
N ALA A 140 12.85 -10.21 12.48
CA ALA A 140 11.99 -9.48 11.55
C ALA A 140 12.26 -9.77 10.07
N VAL A 141 13.43 -10.30 9.72
CA VAL A 141 13.84 -10.60 8.33
C VAL A 141 13.75 -12.08 7.98
N LYS A 142 13.06 -12.87 8.82
CA LYS A 142 12.89 -14.30 8.61
C LYS A 142 11.52 -14.68 8.04
N ALA A 143 11.54 -15.78 7.28
CA ALA A 143 10.36 -16.61 7.02
C ALA A 143 10.73 -18.06 7.34
N GLY A 144 10.12 -18.63 8.35
CA GLY A 144 10.57 -19.87 8.97
C GLY A 144 12.00 -19.73 9.51
N ASP A 145 12.91 -20.62 9.12
CA ASP A 145 14.32 -20.58 9.54
C ASP A 145 15.22 -19.76 8.59
N ALA A 146 14.68 -19.27 7.46
CA ALA A 146 15.45 -18.61 6.41
C ALA A 146 15.39 -17.08 6.55
N TYR A 147 16.49 -16.41 6.25
CA TYR A 147 16.62 -14.95 6.22
C TYR A 147 16.46 -14.43 4.80
N TYR A 148 15.78 -13.27 4.61
CA TYR A 148 15.45 -12.72 3.29
C TYR A 148 15.81 -11.24 3.12
N ALA A 149 16.21 -10.54 4.15
CA ALA A 149 16.57 -9.13 4.08
C ALA A 149 17.64 -8.77 5.11
N TYR A 150 18.13 -7.54 5.04
CA TYR A 150 19.10 -6.98 5.99
C TYR A 150 18.44 -5.83 6.76
N PRO A 151 18.46 -5.83 8.12
CA PRO A 151 17.94 -4.70 8.88
C PRO A 151 18.75 -3.41 8.62
N LEU A 152 18.04 -2.33 8.32
CA LEU A 152 18.60 -0.99 8.16
C LEU A 152 18.46 -0.15 9.41
N THR A 153 17.28 -0.25 10.05
CA THR A 153 16.93 0.46 11.28
C THR A 153 16.09 -0.42 12.19
N SER A 154 15.97 -0.02 13.46
CA SER A 154 15.08 -0.63 14.47
C SER A 154 14.20 0.47 15.08
N ASP A 155 13.65 1.34 14.25
CA ASP A 155 13.02 2.58 14.67
C ASP A 155 11.66 2.87 14.01
N ASN A 156 11.05 1.87 13.37
CA ASN A 156 9.75 2.04 12.72
C ASN A 156 8.61 2.00 13.75
N GLY A 157 8.51 3.08 14.53
CA GLY A 157 7.48 3.32 15.54
C GLY A 157 7.25 4.82 15.69
N PHE A 158 6.26 5.21 16.50
CA PHE A 158 5.91 6.63 16.68
C PHE A 158 5.82 7.02 18.15
N TYR A 159 5.97 8.33 18.37
CA TYR A 159 5.94 9.01 19.67
C TYR A 159 5.55 10.48 19.44
N MET A 160 5.60 11.31 20.47
CA MET A 160 5.26 12.74 20.37
C MET A 160 6.50 13.61 20.27
N PHE A 161 6.53 14.53 19.31
CA PHE A 161 7.30 15.77 19.37
C PHE A 161 6.44 16.87 19.99
N TYR A 162 7.04 17.75 20.79
CA TYR A 162 6.32 18.88 21.37
C TYR A 162 7.20 20.11 21.55
N ASP A 163 6.56 21.29 21.53
CA ASP A 163 7.19 22.58 21.81
C ASP A 163 7.22 22.84 23.32
N LYS A 164 8.40 22.74 23.93
CA LYS A 164 8.62 23.01 25.37
C LYS A 164 8.22 24.43 25.83
N SER A 165 8.10 25.37 24.89
CA SER A 165 7.63 26.72 25.23
C SER A 165 6.12 26.74 25.53
N VAL A 166 5.38 25.69 25.10
CA VAL A 166 3.93 25.56 25.24
C VAL A 166 3.55 24.41 26.18
N ILE A 167 4.10 23.21 25.93
CA ILE A 167 3.78 21.99 26.67
C ILE A 167 4.79 21.79 27.80
N LYS A 168 4.29 21.47 28.99
CA LYS A 168 5.10 21.19 30.17
C LYS A 168 5.22 19.71 30.43
N GLU A 169 6.25 19.29 31.15
CA GLU A 169 6.47 17.89 31.52
C GLU A 169 5.28 17.28 32.28
N GLU A 170 4.58 18.08 33.08
CA GLU A 170 3.39 17.64 33.85
C GLU A 170 2.19 17.30 32.97
N ASP A 171 2.14 17.78 31.72
CA ASP A 171 1.05 17.53 30.78
C ASP A 171 1.28 16.25 29.94
N LEU A 172 2.52 15.78 29.81
CA LEU A 172 2.92 14.75 28.84
C LEU A 172 2.24 13.40 29.02
N GLY A 173 1.88 13.04 30.26
CA GLY A 173 1.27 11.72 30.56
C GLY A 173 -0.23 11.63 30.28
N SER A 174 -0.91 12.73 29.91
CA SER A 174 -2.36 12.80 29.73
C SER A 174 -2.74 13.47 28.43
N MET A 175 -3.52 12.77 27.60
CA MET A 175 -4.07 13.31 26.36
C MET A 175 -4.97 14.52 26.65
N GLU A 176 -5.80 14.44 27.69
CA GLU A 176 -6.70 15.52 28.11
C GLU A 176 -5.92 16.76 28.54
N ALA A 177 -4.78 16.59 29.23
CA ALA A 177 -3.92 17.71 29.62
C ALA A 177 -3.25 18.35 28.42
N LEU A 178 -2.74 17.54 27.48
CA LEU A 178 -2.13 18.03 26.24
C LEU A 178 -3.12 18.82 25.39
N LEU A 179 -4.33 18.30 25.16
CA LEU A 179 -5.39 19.01 24.42
C LEU A 179 -5.77 20.32 25.14
N ALA A 180 -5.90 20.31 26.46
CA ALA A 180 -6.20 21.51 27.22
C ALA A 180 -5.08 22.56 27.11
N ALA A 181 -3.80 22.15 27.14
CA ALA A 181 -2.67 23.03 26.96
C ALA A 181 -2.63 23.62 25.53
N CYS A 182 -2.89 22.81 24.51
CA CYS A 182 -3.00 23.27 23.12
C CYS A 182 -4.13 24.30 22.96
N ASN A 183 -5.33 24.00 23.45
CA ASN A 183 -6.47 24.92 23.43
C ASN A 183 -6.17 26.25 24.15
N ALA A 184 -5.57 26.18 25.33
CA ALA A 184 -5.21 27.38 26.11
C ALA A 184 -4.19 28.26 25.38
N ALA A 185 -3.27 27.67 24.63
CA ALA A 185 -2.26 28.36 23.85
C ALA A 185 -2.74 28.80 22.45
N GLY A 186 -3.92 28.37 21.99
CA GLY A 186 -4.40 28.55 20.62
C GLY A 186 -3.53 27.82 19.60
N ARG A 187 -3.03 26.64 19.95
CA ARG A 187 -2.15 25.78 19.16
C ARG A 187 -2.86 24.46 18.84
N THR A 188 -2.32 23.70 17.89
CA THR A 188 -2.90 22.41 17.50
C THR A 188 -2.16 21.22 18.11
N PHE A 189 -2.89 20.12 18.23
CA PHE A 189 -2.41 18.76 18.51
C PHE A 189 -2.56 17.95 17.23
N CYS A 190 -1.45 17.67 16.56
CA CYS A 190 -1.44 16.94 15.29
C CYS A 190 -1.24 15.44 15.53
N PHE A 191 -2.23 14.65 15.14
CA PHE A 191 -2.21 13.22 15.18
C PHE A 191 -3.04 12.67 14.02
N GLU A 192 -2.41 12.01 13.05
CA GLU A 192 -3.05 11.50 11.83
C GLU A 192 -3.90 10.26 12.11
N LEU A 193 -5.02 10.47 12.82
CA LEU A 193 -5.90 9.38 13.25
C LEU A 193 -6.77 8.81 12.12
N ILE A 194 -6.92 9.52 10.99
CA ILE A 194 -7.50 8.97 9.76
C ILE A 194 -6.41 8.16 9.02
N ASN A 195 -5.80 7.24 9.75
CA ASN A 195 -4.77 6.33 9.31
C ASN A 195 -4.74 5.15 10.28
N ALA A 196 -4.93 3.93 9.78
CA ALA A 196 -5.03 2.73 10.62
C ALA A 196 -3.76 2.47 11.43
N TRP A 197 -2.58 2.86 10.91
CA TRP A 197 -1.31 2.68 11.61
C TRP A 197 -1.25 3.48 12.93
N TYR A 198 -1.90 4.63 12.95
CA TYR A 198 -1.97 5.48 14.15
C TYR A 198 -3.22 5.21 15.02
N ASN A 199 -4.41 5.04 14.41
CA ASN A 199 -5.63 4.89 15.22
C ASN A 199 -5.70 3.56 15.99
N ALA A 200 -5.03 2.50 15.50
CA ALA A 200 -4.89 1.22 16.20
C ALA A 200 -4.31 1.36 17.61
N ALA A 201 -3.57 2.45 17.89
CA ALA A 201 -3.03 2.77 19.21
C ALA A 201 -4.06 2.71 20.33
N PHE A 202 -5.28 3.19 20.07
CA PHE A 202 -6.38 3.20 21.02
C PHE A 202 -6.90 1.79 21.33
N PHE A 203 -7.03 0.98 20.30
CA PHE A 203 -7.53 -0.40 20.41
C PHE A 203 -6.52 -1.29 21.12
N PHE A 204 -5.25 -1.18 20.77
CA PHE A 204 -4.19 -1.91 21.46
C PHE A 204 -4.05 -1.49 22.93
N ALA A 205 -4.23 -0.20 23.25
CA ALA A 205 -4.20 0.31 24.62
C ALA A 205 -5.27 -0.31 25.53
N THR A 206 -6.42 -0.64 24.99
CA THR A 206 -7.50 -1.31 25.73
C THR A 206 -7.36 -2.82 25.76
N GLY A 207 -6.36 -3.37 25.07
CA GLY A 207 -6.08 -4.80 24.96
C GLY A 207 -6.94 -5.50 23.92
N CYS A 208 -7.36 -4.78 22.87
CA CYS A 208 -7.85 -5.37 21.63
C CYS A 208 -6.68 -5.95 20.82
N ASP A 209 -7.02 -6.81 19.88
CA ASP A 209 -6.09 -7.44 18.96
C ASP A 209 -6.68 -7.50 17.56
N SER A 210 -5.81 -7.46 16.55
CA SER A 210 -6.11 -7.72 15.15
C SER A 210 -4.94 -8.53 14.57
N THR A 211 -5.10 -9.84 14.50
CA THR A 211 -4.06 -10.77 14.06
C THR A 211 -4.50 -11.50 12.81
N TRP A 212 -3.77 -11.32 11.74
CA TRP A 212 -4.01 -11.90 10.43
C TRP A 212 -3.32 -13.25 10.30
N VAL A 213 -4.04 -14.25 9.85
CA VAL A 213 -3.56 -15.63 9.74
C VAL A 213 -3.35 -15.97 8.29
N THR A 214 -2.14 -16.45 7.97
CA THR A 214 -1.80 -16.94 6.63
C THR A 214 -1.72 -18.48 6.62
N ASP A 215 -1.91 -19.07 5.45
CA ASP A 215 -1.62 -20.49 5.19
C ASP A 215 -0.12 -20.72 4.92
N ASP A 216 0.25 -21.97 4.58
CA ASP A 216 1.63 -22.34 4.27
C ASP A 216 2.19 -21.69 2.99
N ASN A 217 1.33 -21.10 2.14
CA ASN A 217 1.71 -20.37 0.93
C ASN A 217 1.81 -18.86 1.16
N GLY A 218 1.46 -18.39 2.36
CA GLY A 218 1.43 -16.98 2.71
C GLY A 218 0.12 -16.26 2.38
N GLU A 219 -0.91 -16.99 1.90
CA GLU A 219 -2.24 -16.41 1.63
C GLU A 219 -2.99 -16.17 2.94
N PHE A 220 -3.60 -15.01 3.09
CA PHE A 220 -4.43 -14.69 4.25
C PHE A 220 -5.73 -15.51 4.22
N ILE A 221 -6.00 -16.24 5.30
CA ILE A 221 -7.15 -17.16 5.41
C ILE A 221 -8.16 -16.77 6.49
N SER A 222 -7.78 -15.94 7.43
CA SER A 222 -8.67 -15.43 8.49
C SER A 222 -8.05 -14.26 9.23
N VAL A 223 -8.88 -13.54 9.98
CA VAL A 223 -8.45 -12.53 10.95
C VAL A 223 -9.05 -12.83 12.32
N ASN A 224 -8.23 -12.71 13.36
CA ASN A 224 -8.66 -12.70 14.75
C ASN A 224 -8.69 -11.24 15.21
N ASP A 225 -9.82 -10.58 15.02
CA ASP A 225 -10.02 -9.18 15.36
C ASP A 225 -11.00 -9.03 16.52
N THR A 226 -10.70 -8.11 17.43
CA THR A 226 -11.52 -7.84 18.63
C THR A 226 -11.86 -6.37 18.79
N PHE A 227 -11.71 -5.56 17.73
CA PHE A 227 -12.00 -4.12 17.78
C PHE A 227 -13.49 -3.83 17.96
N ASN A 228 -14.40 -4.75 17.60
CA ASN A 228 -15.84 -4.62 17.84
C ASN A 228 -16.30 -5.05 19.25
N SER A 229 -15.37 -5.40 20.15
CA SER A 229 -15.68 -5.82 21.52
C SER A 229 -15.95 -4.66 22.48
N ASP A 230 -16.35 -4.96 23.72
CA ASP A 230 -16.49 -3.98 24.81
C ASP A 230 -15.19 -3.17 25.02
N LYS A 231 -14.02 -3.79 24.82
CA LYS A 231 -12.73 -3.12 24.89
C LYS A 231 -12.54 -2.13 23.72
N GLY A 232 -12.97 -2.52 22.52
CA GLY A 232 -12.98 -1.65 21.36
C GLY A 232 -13.91 -0.46 21.53
N LEU A 233 -15.07 -0.64 22.16
CA LEU A 233 -15.95 0.47 22.48
C LEU A 233 -15.28 1.49 23.43
N ILE A 234 -14.47 1.03 24.39
CA ILE A 234 -13.67 1.93 25.25
C ILE A 234 -12.63 2.69 24.38
N ALA A 235 -11.97 2.00 23.46
CA ALA A 235 -11.02 2.63 22.53
C ALA A 235 -11.70 3.69 21.64
N ALA A 236 -12.86 3.38 21.07
CA ALA A 236 -13.64 4.29 20.24
C ALA A 236 -14.12 5.54 21.02
N LYS A 237 -14.49 5.40 22.31
CA LYS A 237 -14.79 6.54 23.18
C LYS A 237 -13.59 7.44 23.40
N GLY A 238 -12.41 6.87 23.59
CA GLY A 238 -11.16 7.61 23.69
C GLY A 238 -10.83 8.35 22.40
N LEU A 239 -10.95 7.66 21.26
CA LEU A 239 -10.76 8.23 19.93
C LEU A 239 -11.74 9.37 19.66
N TYR A 240 -13.04 9.18 19.94
CA TYR A 240 -14.08 10.21 19.78
C TYR A 240 -13.76 11.50 20.56
N LYS A 241 -13.29 11.38 21.80
CA LYS A 241 -12.90 12.56 22.61
C LYS A 241 -11.85 13.42 21.92
N ILE A 242 -10.87 12.78 21.27
CA ILE A 242 -9.77 13.49 20.62
C ILE A 242 -10.23 14.11 19.31
N VAL A 243 -10.86 13.32 18.44
CA VAL A 243 -11.28 13.81 17.11
C VAL A 243 -12.40 14.85 17.18
N SER A 244 -13.07 14.96 18.34
CA SER A 244 -14.07 16.00 18.63
C SER A 244 -13.48 17.24 19.29
N ASP A 245 -12.19 17.23 19.69
CA ASP A 245 -11.55 18.36 20.33
C ASP A 245 -11.10 19.39 19.28
N PRO A 246 -11.39 20.69 19.47
CA PRO A 246 -11.02 21.74 18.49
C PRO A 246 -9.51 21.93 18.30
N ALA A 247 -8.67 21.45 19.22
CA ALA A 247 -7.20 21.50 19.04
C ALA A 247 -6.69 20.38 18.13
N TRP A 248 -7.47 19.29 17.94
CA TRP A 248 -7.00 18.18 17.13
C TRP A 248 -6.99 18.51 15.63
N VAL A 249 -5.91 18.10 14.95
CA VAL A 249 -5.72 18.18 13.50
C VAL A 249 -5.23 16.81 12.98
N ASN A 250 -5.82 16.33 11.91
CA ASN A 250 -5.40 15.09 11.25
C ASN A 250 -4.11 15.32 10.43
N ALA A 251 -2.97 15.26 11.06
CA ALA A 251 -1.66 15.43 10.46
C ALA A 251 -0.59 14.71 11.28
N SER A 252 0.51 14.31 10.63
CA SER A 252 1.68 13.65 11.27
C SER A 252 3.02 14.28 10.85
N THR A 253 3.00 15.43 10.17
CA THR A 253 4.22 16.12 9.75
C THR A 253 4.65 17.18 10.74
N VAL A 254 5.94 17.21 11.08
CA VAL A 254 6.53 18.25 11.97
C VAL A 254 6.54 19.66 11.36
N ALA A 255 6.28 19.78 10.05
CA ALA A 255 6.06 21.07 9.40
C ALA A 255 4.87 21.84 10.02
N GLU A 256 3.94 21.15 10.68
CA GLU A 256 2.83 21.78 11.39
C GLU A 256 3.26 22.69 12.56
N PHE A 257 4.48 22.56 13.07
CA PHE A 257 5.03 23.53 14.02
C PHE A 257 5.22 24.94 13.42
N GLU A 258 5.27 25.07 12.10
CA GLU A 258 5.39 26.33 11.36
C GLU A 258 4.12 26.71 10.59
N SER A 259 3.02 25.97 10.75
CA SER A 259 1.75 26.24 10.06
C SER A 259 1.09 27.54 10.54
N ALA A 260 0.03 28.00 9.87
CA ALA A 260 -0.68 29.25 10.20
C ALA A 260 -1.27 29.25 11.61
N VAL A 261 -1.71 28.07 12.10
CA VAL A 261 -2.01 27.81 13.51
C VAL A 261 -1.03 26.72 13.95
N PRO A 262 0.14 27.13 14.50
CA PRO A 262 1.20 26.19 14.74
C PRO A 262 0.84 25.07 15.72
N ALA A 263 1.33 23.86 15.47
CA ALA A 263 1.21 22.77 16.43
C ALA A 263 1.97 23.07 17.74
N ALA A 264 1.47 22.54 18.84
CA ALA A 264 2.22 22.41 20.09
C ALA A 264 2.69 20.96 20.28
N VAL A 265 2.00 19.99 19.68
CA VAL A 265 2.34 18.57 19.69
C VAL A 265 2.12 18.00 18.29
N VAL A 266 3.05 17.15 17.84
CA VAL A 266 2.91 16.36 16.60
C VAL A 266 3.30 14.92 16.91
N VAL A 267 2.40 13.97 16.63
CA VAL A 267 2.71 12.54 16.67
C VAL A 267 3.37 12.15 15.36
N SER A 268 4.61 11.71 15.43
CA SER A 268 5.40 11.25 14.29
C SER A 268 6.49 10.28 14.78
N GLY A 269 7.50 10.00 13.97
CA GLY A 269 8.55 9.05 14.31
C GLY A 269 9.97 9.54 14.05
N PRO A 270 10.98 8.66 14.19
CA PRO A 270 12.39 9.01 14.03
C PRO A 270 12.76 9.63 12.68
N TRP A 271 11.96 9.37 11.64
CA TRP A 271 12.14 10.00 10.31
C TRP A 271 12.00 11.52 10.33
N ASP A 272 11.40 12.09 11.38
CA ASP A 272 11.22 13.52 11.55
C ASP A 272 12.16 14.13 12.61
N ASN A 273 13.02 13.36 13.28
CA ASN A 273 13.92 13.83 14.32
C ASN A 273 14.74 15.04 13.89
N LEU A 274 15.43 14.91 12.77
CA LEU A 274 16.29 15.96 12.23
C LEU A 274 15.49 17.25 11.93
N THR A 275 14.36 17.10 11.25
CA THR A 275 13.50 18.22 10.84
C THR A 275 12.87 18.90 12.04
N ALA A 276 12.36 18.13 13.00
CA ALA A 276 11.83 18.67 14.26
C ALA A 276 12.89 19.47 15.04
N GLY A 277 14.13 18.95 15.09
CA GLY A 277 15.27 19.63 15.68
C GLY A 277 15.61 20.95 15.01
N GLN A 278 15.56 21.01 13.69
CA GLN A 278 15.79 22.23 12.91
C GLN A 278 14.71 23.29 13.15
N ILE A 279 13.45 22.87 13.27
CA ILE A 279 12.31 23.78 13.47
C ILE A 279 12.27 24.32 14.92
N LEU A 280 12.33 23.44 15.90
CA LEU A 280 12.09 23.79 17.31
C LEU A 280 13.38 24.19 18.08
N GLY A 281 14.56 23.73 17.62
CA GLY A 281 15.84 24.03 18.28
C GLY A 281 15.82 23.64 19.77
N ASP A 282 16.15 24.57 20.64
CA ASP A 282 16.19 24.37 22.11
C ASP A 282 14.80 24.05 22.72
N ASN A 283 13.73 24.37 22.01
CA ASN A 283 12.36 24.09 22.43
C ASN A 283 11.90 22.67 22.03
N LEU A 284 12.70 21.90 21.28
CA LEU A 284 12.34 20.53 20.95
C LEU A 284 12.20 19.67 22.21
N GLY A 285 11.03 19.07 22.38
CA GLY A 285 10.76 17.97 23.28
C GLY A 285 10.34 16.73 22.52
N ALA A 286 10.66 15.56 23.05
CA ALA A 286 10.13 14.28 22.58
C ALA A 286 9.72 13.44 23.79
N ALA A 287 8.60 12.72 23.69
CA ALA A 287 8.05 11.89 24.76
C ALA A 287 7.29 10.69 24.19
N GLU A 288 7.20 9.62 24.97
CA GLU A 288 6.30 8.50 24.67
C GLU A 288 4.85 8.97 24.53
N MET A 289 3.99 8.13 24.00
CA MET A 289 2.57 8.43 23.81
C MET A 289 1.87 8.61 25.17
N PRO A 290 0.88 9.52 25.27
CA PRO A 290 0.16 9.75 26.52
C PRO A 290 -0.88 8.66 26.79
N SER A 291 -1.46 8.71 27.96
CA SER A 291 -2.69 7.94 28.29
C SER A 291 -3.93 8.78 28.00
N PHE A 292 -5.02 8.13 27.60
CA PHE A 292 -6.36 8.71 27.56
C PHE A 292 -7.24 8.11 28.66
N GLU A 293 -8.26 8.82 29.08
CA GLU A 293 -9.14 8.40 30.17
C GLU A 293 -10.57 8.13 29.66
N VAL A 294 -11.13 6.96 30.01
CA VAL A 294 -12.54 6.61 29.79
C VAL A 294 -13.10 6.02 31.08
N ASP A 295 -14.24 6.55 31.53
CA ASP A 295 -14.98 6.10 32.72
C ASP A 295 -14.10 6.05 33.98
N GLY A 296 -13.19 7.02 34.14
CA GLY A 296 -12.28 7.15 35.29
C GLY A 296 -11.13 6.14 35.30
N LYS A 297 -10.85 5.50 34.17
CA LYS A 297 -9.76 4.56 33.97
C LYS A 297 -8.85 5.05 32.85
N SER A 298 -7.53 5.03 33.12
CA SER A 298 -6.49 5.47 32.21
C SER A 298 -5.98 4.31 31.36
N TYR A 299 -5.74 4.59 30.07
CA TYR A 299 -5.22 3.64 29.08
C TYR A 299 -4.06 4.30 28.33
N HIS A 300 -2.85 3.76 28.48
CA HIS A 300 -1.67 4.26 27.79
C HIS A 300 -1.76 3.91 26.30
N LEU A 301 -1.61 4.91 25.42
CA LEU A 301 -1.62 4.67 23.97
C LEU A 301 -0.46 3.77 23.56
N ASN A 302 -0.78 2.76 22.79
CA ASN A 302 0.19 1.85 22.23
C ASN A 302 0.74 2.40 20.89
N SER A 303 1.67 1.69 20.29
CA SER A 303 2.14 1.97 18.93
C SER A 303 2.43 0.67 18.20
N PHE A 304 2.56 0.73 16.88
CA PHE A 304 3.32 -0.29 16.18
C PHE A 304 4.81 -0.10 16.42
N CYS A 305 5.57 -1.16 16.23
CA CYS A 305 7.04 -1.14 16.13
C CYS A 305 7.49 -2.06 15.01
N GLY A 306 8.64 -1.77 14.45
CA GLY A 306 9.19 -2.55 13.37
C GLY A 306 10.54 -2.05 12.90
N ASN A 307 10.93 -2.54 11.74
CA ASN A 307 12.21 -2.26 11.12
C ASN A 307 12.00 -1.74 9.70
N LYS A 308 12.93 -0.89 9.26
CA LYS A 308 13.14 -0.65 7.83
C LYS A 308 14.23 -1.62 7.37
N LEU A 309 14.02 -2.22 6.23
CA LEU A 309 14.81 -3.34 5.73
C LEU A 309 15.42 -3.02 4.37
N LEU A 310 16.56 -3.63 4.06
CA LEU A 310 17.17 -3.64 2.74
C LEU A 310 16.95 -4.99 2.09
N GLY A 311 16.21 -5.01 1.00
CA GLY A 311 15.99 -6.15 0.13
C GLY A 311 17.03 -6.23 -0.99
N VAL A 312 17.32 -7.45 -1.41
CA VAL A 312 18.14 -7.75 -2.58
C VAL A 312 17.30 -8.56 -3.56
N LYS A 313 17.05 -8.00 -4.75
CA LYS A 313 16.33 -8.70 -5.80
C LYS A 313 17.11 -9.93 -6.27
N PRO A 314 16.49 -11.09 -6.51
CA PRO A 314 17.14 -12.27 -7.10
C PRO A 314 17.79 -11.93 -8.44
N GLN A 315 19.00 -12.45 -8.66
CA GLN A 315 19.79 -12.23 -9.86
C GLN A 315 20.06 -13.55 -10.57
N THR A 316 19.99 -13.56 -11.89
CA THR A 316 20.42 -14.70 -12.73
C THR A 316 21.94 -14.79 -12.84
N ASP A 317 22.64 -13.66 -12.77
CA ASP A 317 24.11 -13.59 -12.70
C ASP A 317 24.57 -13.80 -11.24
N VAL A 318 25.16 -14.96 -10.97
CA VAL A 318 25.65 -15.36 -9.64
C VAL A 318 26.76 -14.41 -9.14
N ALA A 319 27.59 -13.86 -10.03
CA ALA A 319 28.64 -12.93 -9.63
C ALA A 319 28.02 -11.56 -9.24
N LYS A 320 27.03 -11.06 -9.98
CA LYS A 320 26.27 -9.87 -9.61
C LYS A 320 25.56 -10.08 -8.26
N ALA A 321 24.90 -11.22 -8.05
CA ALA A 321 24.26 -11.56 -6.78
C ALA A 321 25.23 -11.50 -5.58
N ALA A 322 26.44 -12.05 -5.75
CA ALA A 322 27.47 -12.01 -4.71
C ALA A 322 27.98 -10.58 -4.42
N CYS A 323 28.11 -9.74 -5.47
CA CYS A 323 28.48 -8.34 -5.31
C CYS A 323 27.40 -7.54 -4.56
N LEU A 324 26.13 -7.74 -4.91
CA LEU A 324 24.99 -7.10 -4.23
C LEU A 324 24.89 -7.51 -2.78
N ALA A 325 25.08 -8.79 -2.45
CA ALA A 325 25.10 -9.26 -1.07
C ALA A 325 26.21 -8.61 -0.22
N LYS A 326 27.39 -8.38 -0.80
CA LYS A 326 28.47 -7.64 -0.12
C LYS A 326 28.16 -6.17 0.08
N LEU A 327 27.57 -5.52 -0.93
CA LEU A 327 27.10 -4.14 -0.79
C LEU A 327 26.02 -4.03 0.27
N ALA A 328 25.04 -4.96 0.30
CA ALA A 328 23.99 -4.97 1.30
C ALA A 328 24.53 -5.11 2.73
N GLN A 329 25.49 -6.01 2.97
CA GLN A 329 26.17 -6.13 4.25
C GLN A 329 26.95 -4.86 4.64
N TYR A 330 27.60 -4.21 3.68
CA TYR A 330 28.29 -2.94 3.90
C TYR A 330 27.33 -1.83 4.30
N LEU A 331 26.24 -1.63 3.54
CA LEU A 331 25.23 -0.61 3.80
C LEU A 331 24.48 -0.80 5.13
N THR A 332 24.39 -2.04 5.61
CA THR A 332 23.72 -2.38 6.87
C THR A 332 24.70 -2.68 8.02
N GLY A 333 26.00 -2.50 7.77
CA GLY A 333 27.04 -2.62 8.78
C GLY A 333 27.09 -1.42 9.74
N GLU A 334 27.86 -1.58 10.83
CA GLU A 334 28.01 -0.59 11.92
C GLU A 334 28.34 0.81 11.38
N ALA A 335 29.33 0.91 10.50
CA ALA A 335 29.83 2.20 9.99
C ALA A 335 28.72 2.97 9.25
N CYS A 336 28.02 2.32 8.32
CA CYS A 336 26.95 2.93 7.53
C CYS A 336 25.73 3.26 8.38
N GLN A 337 25.36 2.43 9.35
CA GLN A 337 24.25 2.73 10.26
C GLN A 337 24.61 3.87 11.22
N THR A 338 25.85 3.93 11.71
CA THR A 338 26.33 5.07 12.51
C THR A 338 26.31 6.38 11.71
N GLU A 339 26.76 6.34 10.46
CA GLU A 339 26.73 7.51 9.59
C GLU A 339 25.29 7.94 9.28
N ARG A 340 24.39 6.99 9.02
CA ARG A 340 22.96 7.24 8.80
C ARG A 340 22.31 7.88 10.03
N PHE A 341 22.64 7.42 11.23
CA PHE A 341 22.20 8.10 12.44
C PHE A 341 22.75 9.53 12.53
N ASN A 342 24.04 9.74 12.28
CA ASN A 342 24.65 11.07 12.38
C ASN A 342 24.07 12.10 11.38
N GLU A 343 23.64 11.66 10.20
CA GLU A 343 23.13 12.53 9.15
C GLU A 343 21.60 12.62 9.11
N LEU A 344 20.88 11.54 9.46
CA LEU A 344 19.43 11.44 9.34
C LEU A 344 18.72 11.20 10.69
N GLU A 345 19.48 10.94 11.75
CA GLU A 345 18.98 10.57 13.09
C GLU A 345 18.09 9.31 13.11
N TRP A 346 18.27 8.40 12.14
CA TRP A 346 17.56 7.13 12.10
C TRP A 346 18.15 6.13 13.08
N GLY A 347 17.28 5.44 13.85
CA GLY A 347 17.68 4.51 14.90
C GLY A 347 18.31 3.23 14.36
N PRO A 348 19.58 2.92 14.68
CA PRO A 348 20.27 1.74 14.17
C PRO A 348 19.68 0.43 14.70
N SER A 349 19.59 -0.59 13.84
CA SER A 349 19.37 -1.99 14.24
C SER A 349 20.68 -2.70 14.64
N ASN A 350 21.83 -2.20 14.15
CA ASN A 350 23.15 -2.72 14.50
C ASN A 350 23.46 -2.42 15.96
N VAL A 351 23.75 -3.45 16.76
CA VAL A 351 23.91 -3.32 18.23
C VAL A 351 25.09 -2.44 18.63
N ALA A 352 26.18 -2.40 17.85
CA ALA A 352 27.33 -1.56 18.14
C ALA A 352 26.98 -0.07 17.85
N ALA A 353 26.38 0.22 16.71
CA ALA A 353 25.94 1.57 16.36
C ALA A 353 24.87 2.08 17.36
N ALA A 354 23.88 1.25 17.71
CA ALA A 354 22.83 1.58 18.67
C ALA A 354 23.37 1.88 20.07
N SER A 355 24.50 1.28 20.46
CA SER A 355 25.14 1.46 21.78
C SER A 355 25.95 2.75 21.87
N SER A 356 26.09 3.54 20.82
CA SER A 356 26.88 4.78 20.85
C SER A 356 26.24 5.83 21.76
N ASP A 357 27.09 6.65 22.44
CA ASP A 357 26.62 7.73 23.31
C ASP A 357 25.71 8.71 22.56
N ALA A 358 25.95 8.94 21.28
CA ALA A 358 25.16 9.87 20.46
C ALA A 358 23.72 9.33 20.22
N VAL A 359 23.57 8.05 19.92
CA VAL A 359 22.26 7.38 19.77
C VAL A 359 21.51 7.41 21.08
N GLN A 360 22.18 7.04 22.18
CA GLN A 360 21.58 7.01 23.52
C GLN A 360 21.17 8.39 24.06
N ALA A 361 21.78 9.46 23.54
CA ALA A 361 21.46 10.83 23.93
C ALA A 361 20.39 11.49 23.02
N ASN A 362 19.97 10.83 21.93
CA ASN A 362 18.96 11.40 21.01
C ASN A 362 17.57 11.41 21.69
N PRO A 363 16.91 12.58 21.82
CA PRO A 363 15.65 12.68 22.55
C PRO A 363 14.51 11.90 21.90
N GLY A 364 14.45 11.84 20.56
CA GLY A 364 13.44 11.09 19.83
C GLY A 364 13.59 9.58 20.01
N LEU A 365 14.81 9.06 19.90
CA LEU A 365 15.08 7.64 20.13
C LEU A 365 14.89 7.26 21.61
N ALA A 366 15.16 8.17 22.55
CA ALA A 366 14.85 7.96 23.98
C ALA A 366 13.32 7.87 24.20
N ALA A 367 12.52 8.73 23.52
CA ALA A 367 11.07 8.66 23.57
C ALA A 367 10.53 7.36 22.93
N LEU A 368 11.11 6.93 21.80
CA LEU A 368 10.79 5.64 21.20
C LEU A 368 11.11 4.46 22.12
N ALA A 369 12.25 4.49 22.80
CA ALA A 369 12.63 3.49 23.78
C ALA A 369 11.69 3.47 25.00
N ALA A 370 11.21 4.63 25.45
CA ALA A 370 10.18 4.70 26.50
C ALA A 370 8.84 4.12 26.03
N GLN A 371 8.48 4.33 24.75
CA GLN A 371 7.28 3.76 24.13
C GLN A 371 7.36 2.23 23.93
N ALA A 372 8.56 1.64 23.83
CA ALA A 372 8.77 0.22 23.51
C ALA A 372 7.95 -0.78 24.35
N PRO A 373 7.73 -0.60 25.67
CA PRO A 373 6.89 -1.50 26.47
C PRO A 373 5.42 -1.56 26.01
N TYR A 374 4.98 -0.55 25.29
CA TYR A 374 3.62 -0.39 24.77
C TYR A 374 3.55 -0.62 23.25
N ALA A 375 4.69 -0.95 22.63
CA ALA A 375 4.75 -1.18 21.20
C ALA A 375 4.41 -2.64 20.85
N ARG A 376 3.80 -2.81 19.69
CA ARG A 376 3.47 -4.12 19.11
C ARG A 376 4.19 -4.30 17.78
N PRO A 377 4.80 -5.47 17.53
CA PRO A 377 5.29 -5.78 16.18
C PRO A 377 4.15 -5.67 15.16
N GLN A 378 4.43 -5.02 14.04
CA GLN A 378 3.43 -4.83 12.99
C GLN A 378 2.96 -6.17 12.41
N GLY A 379 3.88 -7.12 12.21
CA GLY A 379 3.56 -8.47 11.71
C GLY A 379 3.06 -8.45 10.27
N ASN A 380 2.46 -9.57 9.85
CA ASN A 380 1.79 -9.65 8.56
C ASN A 380 0.39 -9.06 8.67
N ILE A 381 0.07 -8.11 7.80
CA ILE A 381 -1.22 -7.44 7.74
C ILE A 381 -1.74 -7.51 6.31
N HIS A 382 -3.02 -7.86 6.12
CA HIS A 382 -3.64 -7.84 4.81
C HIS A 382 -3.68 -6.40 4.27
N GLY A 383 -3.30 -6.21 3.00
CA GLY A 383 -3.19 -4.87 2.40
C GLY A 383 -4.46 -4.01 2.54
N SER A 384 -5.63 -4.60 2.35
CA SER A 384 -6.92 -3.90 2.50
C SER A 384 -7.25 -3.47 3.92
N TRP A 385 -6.58 -4.00 4.95
CA TRP A 385 -6.84 -3.60 6.34
C TRP A 385 -6.55 -2.12 6.59
N TRP A 386 -5.57 -1.56 5.90
CA TRP A 386 -5.19 -0.15 6.07
C TRP A 386 -6.35 0.80 5.72
N ASP A 387 -7.08 0.51 4.64
CA ASP A 387 -8.27 1.27 4.24
C ASP A 387 -9.46 1.01 5.16
N ILE A 388 -9.71 -0.25 5.50
CA ILE A 388 -10.79 -0.64 6.43
C ILE A 388 -10.55 0.00 7.80
N GLY A 389 -9.31 -0.02 8.31
CA GLY A 389 -8.97 0.53 9.61
C GLY A 389 -9.03 2.06 9.68
N LYS A 390 -8.65 2.78 8.61
CA LYS A 390 -8.78 4.24 8.58
C LYS A 390 -10.24 4.69 8.65
N ALA A 391 -11.18 3.92 8.09
CA ALA A 391 -12.60 4.23 8.11
C ALA A 391 -13.20 4.24 9.53
N ILE A 392 -12.54 3.63 10.51
CA ILE A 392 -12.96 3.71 11.92
C ILE A 392 -12.99 5.18 12.37
N THR A 393 -11.92 5.92 12.15
CA THR A 393 -11.82 7.31 12.61
C THR A 393 -12.83 8.21 11.89
N SER A 394 -12.95 8.08 10.57
CA SER A 394 -13.93 8.82 9.77
C SER A 394 -15.35 8.53 10.26
N GLY A 395 -15.69 7.26 10.48
CA GLY A 395 -16.98 6.87 11.00
C GLY A 395 -17.24 7.39 12.43
N VAL A 396 -16.23 7.37 13.31
CA VAL A 396 -16.33 7.92 14.67
C VAL A 396 -16.60 9.43 14.65
N GLN A 397 -15.98 10.19 13.75
CA GLN A 397 -16.21 11.63 13.58
C GLN A 397 -17.65 11.98 13.19
N GLU A 398 -18.32 11.11 12.44
CA GLU A 398 -19.68 11.30 11.98
C GLU A 398 -20.74 11.01 13.07
N THR A 399 -20.34 10.43 14.22
CA THR A 399 -21.23 10.09 15.32
C THR A 399 -21.42 11.26 16.29
N SER A 400 -22.43 11.13 17.16
CA SER A 400 -22.59 11.99 18.35
C SER A 400 -21.84 11.44 19.58
N GLY A 401 -21.06 10.36 19.44
CA GLY A 401 -20.28 9.73 20.49
C GLY A 401 -21.09 8.83 21.43
N THR A 402 -22.32 8.45 21.06
CA THR A 402 -23.09 7.48 21.86
C THR A 402 -22.52 6.08 21.70
N ASP A 403 -22.65 5.25 22.76
CA ASP A 403 -22.17 3.88 22.74
C ASP A 403 -22.75 3.07 21.56
N ALA A 404 -24.02 3.29 21.21
CA ALA A 404 -24.68 2.57 20.12
C ALA A 404 -24.13 2.96 18.74
N GLU A 405 -23.87 4.24 18.50
CA GLU A 405 -23.29 4.72 17.23
C GLU A 405 -21.85 4.25 17.08
N LEU A 406 -21.03 4.42 18.12
CA LEU A 406 -19.64 3.94 18.13
C LEU A 406 -19.57 2.42 17.92
N GLN A 407 -20.45 1.66 18.57
CA GLN A 407 -20.52 0.20 18.37
C GLN A 407 -20.91 -0.16 16.94
N THR A 408 -21.76 0.64 16.29
CA THR A 408 -22.11 0.43 14.87
C THR A 408 -20.91 0.63 13.97
N VAL A 409 -20.10 1.67 14.19
CA VAL A 409 -18.84 1.88 13.43
C VAL A 409 -17.91 0.69 13.59
N LEU A 410 -17.71 0.21 14.82
CA LEU A 410 -16.83 -0.93 15.07
C LEU A 410 -17.36 -2.23 14.47
N GLN A 411 -18.68 -2.44 14.45
CA GLN A 411 -19.28 -3.60 13.82
C GLN A 411 -19.10 -3.56 12.31
N ASN A 412 -19.31 -2.40 11.68
CA ASN A 412 -19.06 -2.22 10.24
C ASN A 412 -17.60 -2.51 9.88
N TYR A 413 -16.65 -2.02 10.67
CA TYR A 413 -15.24 -2.35 10.51
C TYR A 413 -14.99 -3.87 10.59
N TYR A 414 -15.51 -4.52 11.64
CA TYR A 414 -15.35 -5.97 11.84
C TYR A 414 -15.96 -6.78 10.68
N ASP A 415 -17.13 -6.38 10.20
CA ASP A 415 -17.79 -7.04 9.09
C ASP A 415 -16.99 -6.91 7.79
N GLN A 416 -16.38 -5.74 7.53
CA GLN A 416 -15.49 -5.54 6.38
C GLN A 416 -14.23 -6.40 6.46
N CYS A 417 -13.57 -6.49 7.63
CA CYS A 417 -12.42 -7.37 7.81
C CYS A 417 -12.76 -8.84 7.52
N ASN A 418 -13.93 -9.30 7.97
CA ASN A 418 -14.35 -10.69 7.74
C ASN A 418 -14.87 -10.92 6.31
N ALA A 419 -15.38 -9.89 5.64
CA ALA A 419 -15.84 -9.98 4.26
C ALA A 419 -14.69 -10.38 3.31
N LEU A 420 -13.45 -9.98 3.59
CA LEU A 420 -12.27 -10.37 2.81
C LEU A 420 -12.10 -11.89 2.66
N PHE A 421 -12.60 -12.67 3.62
CA PHE A 421 -12.50 -14.15 3.61
C PHE A 421 -13.78 -14.84 3.17
N ASN A 422 -14.91 -14.13 3.15
CA ASN A 422 -16.23 -14.66 2.83
C ASN A 422 -16.72 -14.24 1.43
N MET A 423 -15.90 -13.54 0.65
CA MET A 423 -16.24 -13.15 -0.71
C MET A 423 -16.48 -14.40 -1.56
N THR A 424 -17.58 -14.40 -2.30
CA THR A 424 -17.86 -15.37 -3.36
C THR A 424 -16.82 -15.22 -4.48
N SER A 425 -16.71 -16.26 -5.34
CA SER A 425 -15.83 -16.14 -6.52
C SER A 425 -16.21 -14.93 -7.39
N ASP A 426 -17.52 -14.68 -7.55
CA ASP A 426 -18.02 -13.57 -8.36
C ASP A 426 -17.64 -12.20 -7.75
N GLU A 427 -17.69 -12.05 -6.42
CA GLU A 427 -17.28 -10.82 -5.74
C GLU A 427 -15.77 -10.62 -5.80
N LYS A 428 -14.95 -11.67 -5.70
CA LYS A 428 -13.48 -11.60 -5.87
C LYS A 428 -13.09 -11.24 -7.31
N GLU A 429 -13.91 -11.58 -8.29
CA GLU A 429 -13.70 -11.28 -9.70
C GLU A 429 -14.34 -9.94 -10.13
N ALA A 430 -15.17 -9.31 -9.27
CA ALA A 430 -15.82 -8.04 -9.57
C ALA A 430 -14.81 -6.89 -9.70
N TRP A 431 -15.04 -6.04 -10.67
CA TRP A 431 -14.24 -4.83 -10.88
C TRP A 431 -14.93 -3.59 -10.34
N SER A 432 -14.12 -2.64 -9.87
CA SER A 432 -14.58 -1.32 -9.42
C SER A 432 -13.60 -0.23 -9.84
N VAL A 433 -14.10 1.00 -9.93
CA VAL A 433 -13.30 2.22 -10.05
C VAL A 433 -13.13 2.81 -8.66
N ILE A 434 -11.92 3.25 -8.34
CA ILE A 434 -11.60 3.94 -7.09
C ILE A 434 -10.69 5.14 -7.41
N GLY A 435 -10.78 6.21 -6.63
CA GLY A 435 -10.00 7.42 -6.89
C GLY A 435 -10.31 8.58 -5.97
N SER A 436 -9.80 9.75 -6.31
CA SER A 436 -10.17 11.02 -5.66
C SER A 436 -11.52 11.59 -6.15
N ILE A 437 -12.38 10.75 -6.69
CA ILE A 437 -13.63 11.03 -7.39
C ILE A 437 -14.61 11.74 -6.44
N ASN A 438 -15.03 12.96 -6.81
CA ASN A 438 -16.01 13.74 -6.04
C ASN A 438 -15.69 13.85 -4.54
N GLY A 439 -14.39 13.90 -4.20
CA GLY A 439 -13.92 14.03 -2.83
C GLY A 439 -13.93 12.74 -2.01
N THR A 440 -14.12 11.58 -2.62
CA THR A 440 -14.07 10.26 -1.91
C THR A 440 -12.69 9.87 -1.43
N ASN A 441 -11.64 10.52 -1.94
CA ASN A 441 -10.26 10.37 -1.48
C ASN A 441 -9.78 8.90 -1.35
N TRP A 442 -10.06 8.08 -2.40
CA TRP A 442 -9.63 6.67 -2.50
C TRP A 442 -10.26 5.71 -1.47
N ASP A 443 -11.45 6.03 -0.97
CA ASP A 443 -12.14 5.22 0.05
C ASP A 443 -13.50 4.65 -0.39
N THR A 444 -13.90 4.88 -1.64
CA THR A 444 -15.18 4.44 -2.17
C THR A 444 -15.00 3.75 -3.52
N ASP A 445 -15.47 2.51 -3.62
CA ASP A 445 -15.50 1.74 -4.85
C ASP A 445 -16.80 1.99 -5.62
N PHE A 446 -16.65 2.31 -6.90
CA PHE A 446 -17.75 2.42 -7.86
C PHE A 446 -17.76 1.17 -8.73
N ALA A 447 -18.79 0.34 -8.60
CA ALA A 447 -18.88 -0.94 -9.29
C ALA A 447 -18.80 -0.79 -10.82
N MET A 448 -18.18 -1.78 -11.46
CA MET A 448 -18.13 -1.90 -12.92
C MET A 448 -18.89 -3.15 -13.37
N THR A 449 -19.61 -3.04 -14.45
CA THR A 449 -20.38 -4.14 -15.04
C THR A 449 -19.68 -4.65 -16.30
N ARG A 450 -19.54 -5.99 -16.42
CA ARG A 450 -19.01 -6.63 -17.63
C ARG A 450 -20.01 -6.47 -18.78
N THR A 451 -19.50 -6.14 -19.95
CA THR A 451 -20.34 -6.12 -21.17
C THR A 451 -20.72 -7.53 -21.62
N ALA A 452 -21.84 -7.63 -22.33
CA ALA A 452 -22.33 -8.90 -22.88
C ALA A 452 -21.52 -9.41 -24.09
N ASP A 453 -20.63 -8.59 -24.66
CA ASP A 453 -19.86 -8.95 -25.84
C ASP A 453 -18.87 -10.09 -25.60
N THR A 454 -18.69 -10.95 -26.59
CA THR A 454 -17.67 -12.00 -26.59
C THR A 454 -16.36 -11.42 -27.14
N GLY A 455 -15.43 -11.06 -26.30
CA GLY A 455 -14.12 -10.51 -26.63
C GLY A 455 -13.26 -10.44 -25.39
N ASP A 456 -12.26 -9.58 -25.40
CA ASP A 456 -11.50 -9.25 -24.20
C ASP A 456 -12.47 -8.79 -23.10
N ALA A 457 -12.22 -9.17 -21.86
CA ALA A 457 -13.10 -8.84 -20.74
C ALA A 457 -13.19 -7.31 -20.59
N THR A 458 -14.34 -6.75 -20.96
CA THR A 458 -14.60 -5.31 -20.95
C THR A 458 -15.63 -5.00 -19.88
N PHE A 459 -15.35 -3.95 -19.10
CA PHE A 459 -16.19 -3.48 -18.00
C PHE A 459 -16.42 -1.99 -18.11
N TYR A 460 -17.59 -1.51 -17.69
CA TYR A 460 -17.93 -0.10 -17.59
C TYR A 460 -18.46 0.22 -16.20
N SER A 461 -18.07 1.38 -15.69
CA SER A 461 -18.77 2.00 -14.56
C SER A 461 -20.14 2.52 -14.98
N GLU A 462 -21.00 2.87 -14.04
CA GLU A 462 -22.06 3.83 -14.31
C GLU A 462 -21.45 5.17 -14.76
N ALA A 463 -22.23 5.96 -15.49
CA ALA A 463 -21.78 7.29 -15.86
C ALA A 463 -21.67 8.18 -14.62
N MET A 464 -20.54 8.85 -14.45
CA MET A 464 -20.26 9.69 -13.29
C MET A 464 -19.73 11.06 -13.71
N GLU A 465 -20.04 12.08 -12.94
CA GLU A 465 -19.43 13.40 -13.09
C GLU A 465 -18.02 13.35 -12.53
N LEU A 466 -17.02 13.72 -13.34
CA LEU A 466 -15.62 13.78 -12.95
C LEU A 466 -15.07 15.18 -13.19
N HIS A 467 -14.14 15.61 -12.35
CA HIS A 467 -13.54 16.94 -12.39
C HIS A 467 -12.06 16.89 -12.77
N ALA A 468 -11.62 17.92 -13.51
CA ALA A 468 -10.22 18.05 -13.89
C ALA A 468 -9.28 18.04 -12.67
N GLY A 469 -8.27 17.17 -12.71
CA GLY A 469 -7.33 16.96 -11.61
C GLY A 469 -7.71 15.81 -10.68
N GLU A 470 -8.88 15.19 -10.84
CA GLU A 470 -9.17 13.91 -10.17
C GLU A 470 -8.35 12.79 -10.80
N GLU A 471 -8.03 11.79 -10.00
CA GLU A 471 -7.26 10.62 -10.39
C GLU A 471 -8.01 9.35 -10.01
N LEU A 472 -7.90 8.31 -10.83
CA LEU A 472 -8.60 7.05 -10.59
C LEU A 472 -7.81 5.83 -11.08
N LYS A 473 -8.19 4.68 -10.56
CA LYS A 473 -7.76 3.34 -10.99
C LYS A 473 -8.97 2.41 -11.06
N ALA A 474 -8.82 1.30 -11.79
CA ALA A 474 -9.71 0.17 -11.64
C ALA A 474 -9.04 -0.89 -10.78
N ARG A 475 -9.80 -1.55 -9.87
CA ARG A 475 -9.31 -2.65 -9.05
C ARG A 475 -10.30 -3.81 -8.99
N GLN A 476 -9.76 -5.03 -8.77
CA GLN A 476 -10.55 -6.25 -8.70
C GLN A 476 -10.81 -6.65 -7.25
N GLY A 477 -12.01 -7.10 -6.93
CA GLY A 477 -12.39 -7.60 -5.61
C GLY A 477 -12.25 -6.57 -4.48
N ALA A 478 -12.37 -5.28 -4.79
CA ALA A 478 -12.11 -4.18 -3.85
C ALA A 478 -10.73 -4.30 -3.14
N SER A 479 -9.77 -4.97 -3.77
CA SER A 479 -8.40 -5.19 -3.29
C SER A 479 -7.38 -4.45 -4.15
N TRP A 480 -6.25 -4.11 -3.56
CA TRP A 480 -5.10 -3.57 -4.30
C TRP A 480 -4.21 -4.66 -4.93
N ASP A 481 -4.53 -5.95 -4.74
CA ASP A 481 -3.74 -7.06 -5.29
C ASP A 481 -3.77 -7.10 -6.83
N VAL A 482 -4.88 -6.67 -7.43
CA VAL A 482 -5.01 -6.51 -8.88
C VAL A 482 -5.65 -5.16 -9.17
N ASN A 483 -4.86 -4.21 -9.67
CA ASN A 483 -5.35 -2.90 -10.06
C ASN A 483 -4.62 -2.38 -11.31
N PHE A 484 -5.29 -1.50 -12.05
CA PHE A 484 -4.77 -0.89 -13.27
C PHE A 484 -5.05 0.61 -13.28
N GLY A 485 -4.10 1.38 -13.80
CA GLY A 485 -4.22 2.82 -14.00
C GLY A 485 -4.19 3.21 -15.48
N GLY A 486 -3.93 4.50 -15.74
CA GLY A 486 -3.99 5.07 -17.09
C GLY A 486 -2.89 4.60 -18.04
N ASP A 487 -1.81 4.03 -17.54
CA ASP A 487 -0.72 3.46 -18.35
C ASP A 487 -0.98 2.00 -18.75
N GLY A 488 -2.04 1.39 -18.21
CA GLY A 488 -2.42 0.01 -18.49
C GLY A 488 -1.56 -1.06 -17.82
N ALA A 489 -0.59 -0.65 -17.01
CA ALA A 489 0.22 -1.56 -16.23
C ALA A 489 -0.47 -1.92 -14.91
N ARG A 490 -0.23 -3.14 -14.44
CA ARG A 490 -0.65 -3.55 -13.10
C ARG A 490 0.08 -2.68 -12.07
N ASP A 491 -0.65 -2.16 -11.08
CA ASP A 491 -0.17 -1.18 -10.09
C ASP A 491 0.42 0.11 -10.69
N GLY A 492 0.15 0.37 -11.99
CA GLY A 492 0.67 1.48 -12.76
C GLY A 492 0.17 2.86 -12.34
N ALA A 493 0.54 3.89 -13.11
CA ALA A 493 0.18 5.28 -12.83
C ALA A 493 -1.33 5.51 -12.88
N ASN A 494 -1.85 6.38 -12.01
CA ASN A 494 -3.27 6.72 -11.99
C ASN A 494 -3.74 7.28 -13.34
N LEU A 495 -5.00 7.05 -13.68
CA LEU A 495 -5.65 7.72 -14.80
C LEU A 495 -6.11 9.10 -14.33
N ALA A 496 -5.54 10.16 -14.91
CA ALA A 496 -5.92 11.52 -14.59
C ALA A 496 -7.11 11.99 -15.42
N VAL A 497 -8.01 12.74 -14.79
CA VAL A 497 -9.11 13.44 -15.47
C VAL A 497 -8.60 14.79 -15.95
N GLU A 498 -8.58 15.01 -17.27
CA GLU A 498 -8.05 16.24 -17.86
C GLU A 498 -9.07 17.39 -17.93
N GLU A 499 -10.36 17.09 -18.03
CA GLU A 499 -11.45 18.06 -18.19
C GLU A 499 -12.67 17.65 -17.35
N ASP A 500 -13.41 18.64 -16.85
CA ASP A 500 -14.72 18.39 -16.23
C ASP A 500 -15.68 17.75 -17.24
N GLY A 501 -16.48 16.81 -16.78
CA GLY A 501 -17.47 16.16 -17.62
C GLY A 501 -18.15 14.97 -17.01
N VAL A 502 -19.04 14.37 -17.77
CA VAL A 502 -19.66 13.09 -17.44
C VAL A 502 -18.97 11.99 -18.24
N TYR A 503 -18.57 10.93 -17.57
CA TYR A 503 -17.81 9.85 -18.18
C TYR A 503 -18.32 8.49 -17.72
N PHE A 504 -18.25 7.52 -18.63
CA PHE A 504 -18.08 6.12 -18.26
C PHE A 504 -16.58 5.86 -18.09
N VAL A 505 -16.20 5.09 -17.09
CA VAL A 505 -14.85 4.54 -16.98
C VAL A 505 -14.88 3.15 -17.60
N LYS A 506 -14.10 2.96 -18.66
CA LYS A 506 -14.01 1.70 -19.40
C LYS A 506 -12.71 1.00 -19.08
N LEU A 507 -12.81 -0.27 -18.69
CA LEU A 507 -11.69 -1.17 -18.44
C LEU A 507 -11.74 -2.33 -19.43
N VAL A 508 -10.65 -2.57 -20.14
CA VAL A 508 -10.46 -3.79 -20.97
C VAL A 508 -9.28 -4.55 -20.42
N VAL A 509 -9.49 -5.79 -19.98
CA VAL A 509 -8.48 -6.60 -19.30
C VAL A 509 -8.15 -7.81 -20.17
N ASN A 510 -6.87 -8.16 -20.25
CA ASN A 510 -6.45 -9.41 -20.88
C ASN A 510 -6.71 -10.62 -19.96
N ASP A 511 -6.78 -11.81 -20.54
CA ASP A 511 -7.17 -13.04 -19.84
C ASP A 511 -6.25 -13.42 -18.66
N ASP A 512 -4.97 -13.03 -18.69
CA ASP A 512 -3.98 -13.35 -17.67
C ASP A 512 -3.76 -12.23 -16.63
N LEU A 513 -4.53 -11.15 -16.73
CA LEU A 513 -4.46 -9.98 -15.84
C LEU A 513 -3.06 -9.34 -15.79
N SER A 514 -2.26 -9.47 -16.85
CA SER A 514 -0.93 -8.87 -16.92
C SER A 514 -0.96 -7.42 -17.42
N ALA A 515 -2.00 -7.03 -18.15
CA ALA A 515 -2.20 -5.68 -18.66
C ALA A 515 -3.68 -5.37 -18.86
N ALA A 516 -4.01 -4.08 -18.87
CA ALA A 516 -5.35 -3.60 -19.16
C ALA A 516 -5.30 -2.29 -19.94
N THR A 517 -6.45 -1.86 -20.46
CA THR A 517 -6.66 -0.48 -20.92
C THR A 517 -7.72 0.14 -20.03
N LEU A 518 -7.38 1.21 -19.34
CA LEU A 518 -8.32 2.00 -18.55
C LEU A 518 -8.48 3.36 -19.22
N GLU A 519 -9.69 3.71 -19.60
CA GLU A 519 -9.97 4.94 -20.35
C GLU A 519 -11.25 5.64 -19.90
N LEU A 520 -11.28 6.97 -20.06
CA LEU A 520 -12.47 7.80 -19.83
C LEU A 520 -13.24 7.94 -21.13
N VAL A 521 -14.47 7.46 -21.15
CA VAL A 521 -15.38 7.60 -22.29
C VAL A 521 -16.33 8.76 -21.98
N LYS A 522 -16.02 9.95 -22.54
CA LYS A 522 -16.84 11.14 -22.31
C LYS A 522 -18.23 10.95 -22.90
N THR A 523 -19.25 11.27 -22.12
CA THR A 523 -20.65 11.18 -22.52
C THR A 523 -21.40 12.45 -22.12
N SER A 524 -22.53 12.70 -22.77
CA SER A 524 -23.44 13.80 -22.41
C SER A 524 -24.67 13.29 -21.65
N PHE A 525 -24.71 12.02 -21.27
CA PHE A 525 -25.85 11.41 -20.60
C PHE A 525 -25.39 10.28 -19.66
N TYR A 526 -26.22 9.95 -18.68
CA TYR A 526 -25.94 8.88 -17.74
C TYR A 526 -26.39 7.51 -18.24
N ALA A 527 -27.57 7.42 -18.89
CA ALA A 527 -28.15 6.17 -19.31
C ALA A 527 -29.00 6.31 -20.58
N TRP A 528 -29.07 5.23 -21.34
CA TRP A 528 -30.12 4.99 -22.32
C TRP A 528 -31.05 3.92 -21.79
N SER A 529 -32.34 4.08 -21.96
CA SER A 529 -33.35 3.15 -21.48
C SER A 529 -34.41 2.89 -22.53
N VAL A 530 -35.00 1.69 -22.47
CA VAL A 530 -36.23 1.36 -23.22
C VAL A 530 -37.41 1.76 -22.35
N ILE A 531 -38.36 2.47 -22.94
CA ILE A 531 -39.63 2.83 -22.33
C ILE A 531 -40.78 2.49 -23.25
N GLY A 532 -41.91 2.05 -22.69
CA GLY A 532 -43.07 1.67 -23.51
C GLY A 532 -44.11 0.87 -22.72
N THR A 533 -44.79 -0.01 -23.41
CA THR A 533 -45.71 -1.00 -22.82
C THR A 533 -44.98 -2.34 -22.58
N VAL A 534 -43.66 -2.30 -22.43
CA VAL A 534 -42.77 -3.43 -22.21
C VAL A 534 -43.03 -4.03 -20.83
N GLY A 535 -43.07 -5.37 -20.71
CA GLY A 535 -43.30 -6.06 -19.45
C GLY A 535 -44.63 -5.73 -18.77
N GLY A 536 -45.62 -5.20 -19.52
CA GLY A 536 -46.92 -4.80 -19.00
C GLY A 536 -46.95 -3.42 -18.32
N THR A 537 -45.88 -2.64 -18.46
CA THR A 537 -45.85 -1.21 -18.04
C THR A 537 -46.70 -0.37 -18.99
N ASN A 538 -46.93 0.89 -18.64
CA ASN A 538 -47.71 1.81 -19.44
C ASN A 538 -46.96 3.15 -19.60
N TRP A 539 -45.74 3.10 -20.17
CA TRP A 539 -44.84 4.23 -20.32
C TRP A 539 -44.42 4.90 -19.00
N ASP A 540 -44.41 4.15 -17.91
CA ASP A 540 -44.16 4.61 -16.54
C ASP A 540 -42.95 3.94 -15.88
N ALA A 541 -42.26 3.05 -16.60
CA ALA A 541 -41.03 2.42 -16.15
C ALA A 541 -39.98 2.38 -17.28
N ASP A 542 -38.75 2.66 -16.93
CA ASP A 542 -37.57 2.54 -17.79
C ASP A 542 -36.87 1.21 -17.54
N PHE A 543 -36.38 0.62 -18.63
CA PHE A 543 -35.52 -0.56 -18.61
C PHE A 543 -34.16 -0.14 -19.13
N GLU A 544 -33.16 -0.11 -18.24
CA GLU A 544 -31.80 0.34 -18.55
C GLU A 544 -31.13 -0.56 -19.59
N MET A 545 -30.37 0.06 -20.51
CA MET A 545 -29.61 -0.64 -21.54
C MET A 545 -28.13 -0.68 -21.17
N GLU A 546 -27.47 -1.81 -21.41
CA GLU A 546 -26.04 -1.98 -21.18
C GLU A 546 -25.22 -1.46 -22.36
N ILE A 547 -24.17 -0.67 -22.08
CA ILE A 547 -23.22 -0.19 -23.09
C ILE A 547 -22.30 -1.34 -23.55
N GLN A 548 -21.98 -1.38 -24.83
CA GLN A 548 -21.14 -2.40 -25.44
C GLN A 548 -19.70 -1.92 -25.71
N ASN A 549 -18.80 -2.85 -26.10
CA ASN A 549 -17.37 -2.60 -26.28
C ASN A 549 -17.02 -1.45 -27.23
N ASP A 550 -17.89 -1.15 -28.21
CA ASP A 550 -17.70 -0.05 -29.17
C ASP A 550 -18.01 1.33 -28.57
N SER A 551 -18.44 1.38 -27.30
CA SER A 551 -18.77 2.61 -26.55
C SER A 551 -19.91 3.45 -27.15
N LYS A 552 -20.68 2.89 -28.08
CA LYS A 552 -21.80 3.56 -28.77
C LYS A 552 -23.04 2.70 -28.91
N THR A 553 -22.90 1.39 -28.83
CA THR A 553 -24.01 0.44 -28.89
C THR A 553 -24.49 0.12 -27.47
N PHE A 554 -25.80 0.14 -27.29
CA PHE A 554 -26.48 -0.18 -26.03
C PHE A 554 -27.44 -1.34 -26.27
N VAL A 555 -27.50 -2.27 -25.32
CA VAL A 555 -28.28 -3.50 -25.45
C VAL A 555 -29.16 -3.71 -24.21
N LEU A 556 -30.39 -4.13 -24.42
CA LEU A 556 -31.27 -4.69 -23.40
C LEU A 556 -31.66 -6.10 -23.86
N ALA A 557 -31.15 -7.12 -23.21
CA ALA A 557 -31.33 -8.51 -23.55
C ALA A 557 -32.51 -9.15 -22.81
N ASP A 558 -32.99 -10.27 -23.34
CA ASP A 558 -33.97 -11.19 -22.73
C ASP A 558 -35.31 -10.52 -22.31
N VAL A 559 -35.79 -9.58 -23.11
CA VAL A 559 -37.03 -8.85 -22.83
C VAL A 559 -38.24 -9.62 -23.38
N GLU A 560 -39.14 -10.07 -22.51
CA GLU A 560 -40.41 -10.65 -22.92
C GLU A 560 -41.37 -9.55 -23.39
N MET A 561 -41.76 -9.61 -24.67
CA MET A 561 -42.72 -8.68 -25.26
C MET A 561 -43.83 -9.42 -26.00
N ALA A 562 -45.06 -8.96 -25.80
CA ALA A 562 -46.22 -9.46 -26.54
C ALA A 562 -46.41 -8.71 -27.86
N ALA A 563 -47.10 -9.33 -28.81
CA ALA A 563 -47.54 -8.63 -30.02
C ALA A 563 -48.37 -7.39 -29.68
N GLY A 564 -48.04 -6.27 -30.31
CA GLY A 564 -48.63 -4.98 -30.01
C GLY A 564 -47.94 -4.17 -28.89
N THR A 565 -46.84 -4.69 -28.27
CA THR A 565 -45.99 -3.89 -27.39
C THR A 565 -45.42 -2.73 -28.17
N GLU A 566 -45.54 -1.51 -27.64
CA GLU A 566 -44.97 -0.29 -28.19
C GLU A 566 -43.84 0.21 -27.31
N PHE A 567 -42.70 0.62 -27.90
CA PHE A 567 -41.57 1.14 -27.13
C PHE A 567 -40.74 2.17 -27.90
N LYS A 568 -39.92 2.89 -27.18
CA LYS A 568 -38.87 3.79 -27.64
C LYS A 568 -37.63 3.63 -26.81
N VAL A 569 -36.51 4.12 -27.30
CA VAL A 569 -35.29 4.32 -26.51
C VAL A 569 -35.20 5.80 -26.14
N ARG A 570 -34.92 6.12 -24.89
CA ARG A 570 -34.76 7.50 -24.41
C ARG A 570 -33.55 7.68 -23.53
N LYS A 571 -33.09 8.95 -23.46
CA LYS A 571 -31.89 9.34 -22.71
C LYS A 571 -32.28 9.88 -21.34
N ASN A 572 -31.55 9.46 -20.29
CA ASN A 572 -31.71 9.96 -18.92
C ASN A 572 -33.16 9.98 -18.41
N HIS A 573 -33.97 9.01 -18.83
CA HIS A 573 -35.42 8.93 -18.54
C HIS A 573 -36.22 10.17 -18.98
N GLY A 574 -35.60 11.04 -19.81
CA GLY A 574 -36.21 12.25 -20.36
C GLY A 574 -36.82 12.04 -21.75
N TRP A 575 -37.60 13.02 -22.22
CA TRP A 575 -38.18 13.00 -23.53
C TRP A 575 -37.49 13.97 -24.51
N ASP A 576 -36.49 14.72 -24.06
CA ASP A 576 -35.77 15.69 -24.86
C ASP A 576 -34.97 15.00 -25.99
N GLU A 577 -34.44 13.80 -25.68
CA GLU A 577 -33.72 12.99 -26.64
C GLU A 577 -34.24 11.56 -26.58
N ASN A 578 -34.99 11.15 -27.60
CA ASN A 578 -35.56 9.81 -27.71
C ASN A 578 -35.60 9.35 -29.17
N PHE A 579 -35.52 8.04 -29.38
CA PHE A 579 -35.51 7.43 -30.69
C PHE A 579 -36.57 6.34 -30.77
N GLY A 580 -37.22 6.28 -31.91
CA GLY A 580 -38.24 5.31 -32.21
C GLY A 580 -37.95 4.56 -33.51
N LYS A 581 -39.01 4.31 -34.28
CA LYS A 581 -38.94 3.62 -35.54
C LYS A 581 -38.00 4.32 -36.52
N ASP A 582 -37.21 3.56 -37.25
CA ASP A 582 -36.30 3.99 -38.30
C ASP A 582 -35.17 4.95 -37.80
N GLY A 583 -34.85 4.96 -36.52
CA GLY A 583 -33.75 5.76 -35.95
C GLY A 583 -34.03 7.27 -35.96
N VAL A 584 -35.27 7.69 -36.06
CA VAL A 584 -35.64 9.11 -36.09
C VAL A 584 -35.80 9.66 -34.66
N ALA A 585 -35.07 10.71 -34.34
CA ALA A 585 -35.24 11.43 -33.08
C ALA A 585 -36.67 11.96 -32.93
N GLY A 586 -37.33 11.61 -31.82
CA GLY A 586 -38.74 11.91 -31.60
C GLY A 586 -39.72 11.18 -32.53
N GLY A 587 -39.26 10.19 -33.34
CA GLY A 587 -40.04 9.44 -34.31
C GLY A 587 -41.17 8.59 -33.70
N ASP A 588 -41.90 7.86 -34.55
CA ASP A 588 -43.01 6.99 -34.15
C ASP A 588 -42.52 5.85 -33.25
N ASN A 589 -43.40 5.28 -32.42
CA ASN A 589 -43.11 4.14 -31.57
C ASN A 589 -42.74 2.91 -32.45
N ILE A 590 -41.83 2.10 -31.91
CA ILE A 590 -41.57 0.76 -32.45
C ILE A 590 -42.68 -0.14 -31.96
N VAL A 591 -43.24 -0.99 -32.82
CA VAL A 591 -44.32 -1.92 -32.48
C VAL A 591 -43.83 -3.35 -32.69
N VAL A 592 -43.98 -4.17 -31.70
CA VAL A 592 -43.65 -5.61 -31.74
C VAL A 592 -44.77 -6.35 -32.47
N GLU A 593 -44.43 -7.18 -33.48
CA GLU A 593 -45.42 -7.88 -34.34
C GLU A 593 -45.85 -9.22 -33.79
N ALA A 594 -45.01 -9.87 -32.94
CA ALA A 594 -45.27 -11.23 -32.40
C ALA A 594 -44.84 -11.32 -30.94
N ASP A 595 -45.45 -12.28 -30.20
CA ASP A 595 -44.98 -12.61 -28.85
C ASP A 595 -43.59 -13.24 -28.92
N GLY A 596 -42.68 -12.86 -28.03
CA GLY A 596 -41.34 -13.43 -27.99
C GLY A 596 -40.47 -12.84 -26.89
N THR A 597 -39.26 -13.41 -26.73
CA THR A 597 -38.17 -12.82 -25.95
C THR A 597 -37.23 -12.15 -26.93
N TYR A 598 -36.90 -10.93 -26.71
CA TYR A 598 -36.19 -10.07 -27.65
C TYR A 598 -34.94 -9.47 -27.00
N THR A 599 -33.93 -9.25 -27.85
CA THR A 599 -32.79 -8.40 -27.53
C THR A 599 -32.94 -7.09 -28.28
N ILE A 600 -33.01 -5.97 -27.57
CA ILE A 600 -33.13 -4.62 -28.13
C ILE A 600 -31.74 -4.02 -28.20
N THR A 601 -31.32 -3.57 -29.37
CA THR A 601 -30.03 -2.92 -29.61
C THR A 601 -30.23 -1.50 -30.12
N PHE A 602 -29.52 -0.55 -29.52
CA PHE A 602 -29.53 0.86 -29.88
C PHE A 602 -28.14 1.36 -30.22
N ASP A 603 -27.96 1.98 -31.35
CA ASP A 603 -26.74 2.67 -31.75
C ASP A 603 -26.93 4.18 -31.50
N SER A 604 -26.22 4.73 -30.52
CA SER A 604 -26.34 6.14 -30.09
C SER A 604 -25.76 7.15 -31.09
N GLU A 605 -24.89 6.70 -32.01
CA GLU A 605 -24.32 7.54 -33.06
C GLU A 605 -25.30 7.73 -34.24
N THR A 606 -26.01 6.68 -34.61
CA THR A 606 -26.94 6.68 -35.73
C THR A 606 -28.40 6.89 -35.33
N GLY A 607 -28.72 6.69 -34.04
CA GLY A 607 -30.10 6.68 -33.52
C GLY A 607 -30.87 5.39 -33.84
N MET A 608 -30.25 4.39 -34.48
CA MET A 608 -30.93 3.19 -34.95
C MET A 608 -31.25 2.27 -33.79
N VAL A 609 -32.53 1.86 -33.72
CA VAL A 609 -33.01 0.83 -32.79
C VAL A 609 -33.36 -0.43 -33.57
N THR A 610 -32.77 -1.55 -33.21
CA THR A 610 -33.09 -2.88 -33.72
C THR A 610 -33.52 -3.82 -32.61
N PHE A 611 -34.30 -4.84 -32.92
CA PHE A 611 -34.67 -5.89 -31.96
C PHE A 611 -34.89 -7.22 -32.70
N GLU A 612 -34.44 -8.31 -32.12
CA GLU A 612 -34.49 -9.65 -32.69
C GLU A 612 -34.77 -10.72 -31.64
#